data_b7ef8ad62efc5486232a0649df6807ea
#
_entry.id   b7ef8ad62efc5486232a0649df6807ea
#
_cell.length_a   1.000
_cell.length_b   1.000
_cell.length_c   1.000
_cell.angle_alpha   90.00
_cell.angle_beta   90.00
_cell.angle_gamma   90.00
#
_symmetry.space_group_name_H-M   'P 1'
#
loop_
_entity.id
_entity.type
_entity.pdbx_description
1 polymer ?
#
loop_
_entity_poly.entity_id
_entity_poly.type
_entity_poly.pdbx_seq_one_letter_code
_entity_poly.pdbx_strand_id
1 'polypeptide(L)'
;MDSSRPYLILGIGNCLLSDDGVGVHAARILEAVPPPHTTVVAVETDFLSAIPFLERCAKALVIDAMDAGRPPGTLYYCRGEDLQEAGPRHSLHALGLLETLEFLDAKHRPEVHILGVQPGSVECALHLSSEVARALPQVVHAARGIIAEFGRPDQTAQRGDMPCAG
;
A
#
# COMPACT_ATOMS: atom_id res chain seq x y z
N MET A 1 2.64 25.26 12.18
CA MET A 1 1.32 24.64 11.97
C MET A 1 1.56 23.30 11.28
N ASP A 2 1.42 22.25 12.05
CA ASP A 2 1.62 20.90 11.56
C ASP A 2 0.44 20.55 10.64
N SER A 3 0.68 20.60 9.33
CA SER A 3 -0.29 20.13 8.36
C SER A 3 -0.29 18.62 8.47
N SER A 4 -1.08 18.07 9.39
CA SER A 4 -1.26 16.63 9.52
C SER A 4 -1.67 16.09 8.16
N ARG A 5 -0.80 15.35 7.51
CA ARG A 5 -1.09 14.62 6.29
C ARG A 5 -1.73 13.31 6.72
N PRO A 6 -3.05 13.17 6.70
CA PRO A 6 -3.73 12.04 7.30
C PRO A 6 -3.48 10.72 6.56
N TYR A 7 -2.88 10.78 5.37
CA TYR A 7 -2.64 9.62 4.52
C TYR A 7 -1.16 9.45 4.20
N LEU A 8 -0.76 8.19 4.12
CA LEU A 8 0.59 7.78 3.77
C LEU A 8 0.53 6.81 2.60
N ILE A 9 1.42 6.96 1.63
CA ILE A 9 1.75 5.93 0.65
C ILE A 9 3.16 5.44 0.95
N LEU A 10 3.31 4.16 1.15
CA LEU A 10 4.59 3.48 1.29
C LEU A 10 4.85 2.60 0.07
N GLY A 11 5.95 2.85 -0.64
CA GLY A 11 6.48 1.92 -1.63
C GLY A 11 7.52 1.03 -0.97
N ILE A 12 7.28 -0.27 -0.95
CA ILE A 12 8.18 -1.27 -0.37
C ILE A 12 8.63 -2.26 -1.44
N GLY A 13 9.69 -3.01 -1.15
CA GLY A 13 10.27 -4.01 -2.05
C GLY A 13 11.77 -3.80 -2.28
N ASN A 14 12.40 -4.70 -2.99
CA ASN A 14 13.83 -4.67 -3.27
C ASN A 14 14.12 -4.32 -4.73
N CYS A 15 14.62 -3.11 -5.00
CA CYS A 15 14.95 -2.64 -6.36
C CYS A 15 16.09 -3.42 -7.04
N LEU A 16 16.82 -4.28 -6.33
CA LEU A 16 17.83 -5.16 -6.89
C LEU A 16 17.25 -6.45 -7.50
N LEU A 17 15.98 -6.72 -7.27
CA LEU A 17 15.27 -7.94 -7.65
C LEU A 17 14.12 -7.68 -8.64
N SER A 18 14.38 -6.93 -9.70
CA SER A 18 13.42 -6.67 -10.78
C SER A 18 12.06 -6.20 -10.27
N ASP A 19 10.98 -6.96 -10.51
CA ASP A 19 9.60 -6.59 -10.18
C ASP A 19 9.31 -6.51 -8.67
N ASP A 20 10.16 -7.08 -7.84
CA ASP A 20 10.09 -6.94 -6.39
C ASP A 20 10.19 -5.45 -5.95
N GLY A 21 10.84 -4.63 -6.76
CA GLY A 21 10.95 -3.18 -6.56
C GLY A 21 9.76 -2.34 -7.06
N VAL A 22 8.69 -2.94 -7.56
CA VAL A 22 7.58 -2.19 -8.20
C VAL A 22 6.95 -1.15 -7.26
N GLY A 23 6.80 -1.47 -5.97
CA GLY A 23 6.27 -0.54 -4.98
C GLY A 23 7.12 0.72 -4.83
N VAL A 24 8.44 0.54 -4.79
CA VAL A 24 9.42 1.64 -4.73
C VAL A 24 9.36 2.50 -5.99
N HIS A 25 9.29 1.88 -7.19
CA HIS A 25 9.16 2.62 -8.45
C HIS A 25 7.85 3.43 -8.50
N ALA A 26 6.73 2.86 -8.06
CA ALA A 26 5.45 3.57 -8.00
C ALA A 26 5.49 4.75 -7.01
N ALA A 27 6.06 4.53 -5.81
CA ALA A 27 6.19 5.59 -4.81
C ALA A 27 7.04 6.77 -5.32
N ARG A 28 8.17 6.51 -5.97
CA ARG A 28 9.01 7.57 -6.56
C ARG A 28 8.27 8.42 -7.60
N ILE A 29 7.38 7.82 -8.40
CA ILE A 29 6.54 8.58 -9.34
C ILE A 29 5.50 9.42 -8.58
N LEU A 30 4.87 8.85 -7.56
CA LEU A 30 3.87 9.54 -6.75
C LEU A 30 4.47 10.66 -5.90
N GLU A 31 5.72 10.51 -5.46
CA GLU A 31 6.44 11.52 -4.68
C GLU A 31 6.67 12.81 -5.48
N ALA A 32 6.88 12.73 -6.80
CA ALA A 32 7.04 13.88 -7.67
C ALA A 32 5.78 14.78 -7.71
N VAL A 33 4.58 14.18 -7.63
CA VAL A 33 3.30 14.89 -7.55
C VAL A 33 2.39 14.11 -6.58
N PRO A 34 2.53 14.31 -5.27
CA PRO A 34 1.77 13.54 -4.30
C PRO A 34 0.28 13.88 -4.33
N PRO A 35 -0.61 12.92 -4.02
CA PRO A 35 -2.03 13.20 -3.82
C PRO A 35 -2.25 14.20 -2.68
N PRO A 36 -3.38 14.95 -2.68
CA PRO A 36 -3.71 15.87 -1.59
C PRO A 36 -3.66 15.19 -0.22
N HIS A 37 -3.16 15.93 0.78
CA HIS A 37 -3.07 15.47 2.18
C HIS A 37 -2.32 14.15 2.38
N THR A 38 -1.39 13.81 1.48
CA THR A 38 -0.68 12.54 1.48
C THR A 38 0.84 12.75 1.59
N THR A 39 1.48 11.99 2.46
CA THR A 39 2.93 11.79 2.43
C THR A 39 3.22 10.56 1.58
N VAL A 40 4.25 10.61 0.75
CA VAL A 40 4.71 9.47 -0.04
C VAL A 40 6.14 9.17 0.34
N VAL A 41 6.46 7.91 0.63
CA VAL A 41 7.80 7.47 1.03
C VAL A 41 8.12 6.13 0.38
N ALA A 42 9.31 6.01 -0.18
CA ALA A 42 9.88 4.72 -0.61
C ALA A 42 10.85 4.25 0.47
N VAL A 43 10.56 3.13 1.11
CA VAL A 43 11.36 2.60 2.23
C VAL A 43 12.12 1.32 1.88
N GLU A 44 11.96 0.84 0.65
CA GLU A 44 12.56 -0.44 0.20
C GLU A 44 12.25 -1.56 1.20
N THR A 45 13.28 -2.14 1.83
CA THR A 45 13.16 -3.21 2.84
C THR A 45 13.41 -2.72 4.27
N ASP A 46 13.69 -1.44 4.47
CA ASP A 46 13.91 -0.84 5.80
C ASP A 46 12.59 -0.33 6.40
N PHE A 47 11.77 -1.24 6.91
CA PHE A 47 10.47 -0.92 7.48
C PHE A 47 10.54 -0.08 8.74
N LEU A 48 11.65 -0.14 9.49
CA LEU A 48 11.83 0.67 10.70
C LEU A 48 11.88 2.16 10.39
N SER A 49 12.42 2.54 9.24
CA SER A 49 12.42 3.93 8.78
C SER A 49 11.01 4.47 8.47
N ALA A 50 10.03 3.59 8.26
CA ALA A 50 8.63 3.96 8.05
C ALA A 50 7.88 4.34 9.34
N ILE A 51 8.35 3.91 10.51
CA ILE A 51 7.67 4.10 11.81
C ILE A 51 7.27 5.56 12.05
N PRO A 52 8.14 6.57 11.91
CA PRO A 52 7.77 7.96 12.18
C PRO A 52 6.65 8.50 11.27
N PHE A 53 6.49 7.92 10.08
CA PHE A 53 5.42 8.29 9.15
C PHE A 53 4.11 7.56 9.49
N LEU A 54 4.20 6.28 9.86
CA LEU A 54 3.06 5.46 10.27
C LEU A 54 2.38 6.00 11.53
N GLU A 55 3.16 6.46 12.52
CA GLU A 55 2.63 7.07 13.74
C GLU A 55 1.83 8.36 13.52
N ARG A 56 2.04 9.03 12.39
CA ARG A 56 1.45 10.33 12.08
C ARG A 56 0.34 10.29 11.05
N CYS A 57 -0.01 9.12 10.53
CA CYS A 57 -1.07 8.97 9.56
C CYS A 57 -2.25 8.18 10.14
N ALA A 58 -3.46 8.47 9.65
CA ALA A 58 -4.66 7.71 10.01
C ALA A 58 -4.80 6.46 9.15
N LYS A 59 -4.43 6.56 7.85
CA LYS A 59 -4.49 5.46 6.89
C LYS A 59 -3.22 5.41 6.07
N ALA A 60 -2.72 4.20 5.83
CA ALA A 60 -1.56 3.95 5.00
C ALA A 60 -1.92 3.03 3.83
N LEU A 61 -1.50 3.40 2.62
CA LEU A 61 -1.51 2.55 1.44
C LEU A 61 -0.09 2.04 1.19
N VAL A 62 0.08 0.74 1.28
CA VAL A 62 1.34 0.05 0.96
C VAL A 62 1.28 -0.44 -0.48
N ILE A 63 2.31 -0.15 -1.29
CA ILE A 63 2.45 -0.66 -2.65
C ILE A 63 3.61 -1.66 -2.63
N ASP A 64 3.35 -2.89 -3.07
CA ASP A 64 4.31 -4.00 -3.00
C ASP A 64 4.13 -4.98 -4.16
N ALA A 65 5.16 -5.76 -4.45
CA ALA A 65 5.03 -6.95 -5.29
C ALA A 65 4.26 -8.03 -4.53
N MET A 66 3.27 -8.63 -5.18
CA MET A 66 2.40 -9.62 -4.55
C MET A 66 2.16 -10.80 -5.50
N ASP A 67 2.68 -11.98 -5.13
CA ASP A 67 2.48 -13.19 -5.92
C ASP A 67 1.20 -13.92 -5.51
N ALA A 68 0.18 -13.83 -6.34
CA ALA A 68 -1.09 -14.55 -6.19
C ALA A 68 -1.37 -15.47 -7.39
N GLY A 69 -0.36 -15.80 -8.19
CA GLY A 69 -0.44 -16.75 -9.30
C GLY A 69 -1.26 -16.23 -10.50
N ARG A 70 -1.29 -14.93 -10.72
CA ARG A 70 -1.98 -14.28 -11.83
C ARG A 70 -0.98 -13.80 -12.89
N PRO A 71 -1.45 -13.37 -14.07
CA PRO A 71 -0.56 -12.78 -15.08
C PRO A 71 0.22 -11.58 -14.53
N PRO A 72 1.50 -11.41 -14.89
CA PRO A 72 2.33 -10.28 -14.47
C PRO A 72 1.67 -8.93 -14.73
N GLY A 73 1.80 -8.00 -13.78
CA GLY A 73 1.17 -6.69 -13.83
C GLY A 73 -0.29 -6.64 -13.36
N THR A 74 -0.88 -7.79 -12.96
CA THR A 74 -2.21 -7.81 -12.32
C THR A 74 -2.15 -7.07 -10.99
N LEU A 75 -3.15 -6.22 -10.72
CA LEU A 75 -3.28 -5.47 -9.48
C LEU A 75 -4.22 -6.19 -8.51
N TYR A 76 -3.88 -6.11 -7.24
CA TYR A 76 -4.67 -6.60 -6.11
C TYR A 76 -4.87 -5.48 -5.10
N TYR A 77 -6.01 -5.51 -4.44
CA TYR A 77 -6.28 -4.60 -3.33
C TYR A 77 -6.89 -5.38 -2.16
N CYS A 78 -6.32 -5.21 -0.98
CA CYS A 78 -6.84 -5.80 0.24
C CYS A 78 -6.52 -4.91 1.45
N ARG A 79 -7.14 -5.20 2.60
CA ARG A 79 -6.75 -4.64 3.88
C ARG A 79 -5.57 -5.41 4.47
N GLY A 80 -4.78 -4.77 5.32
CA GLY A 80 -3.65 -5.42 5.98
C GLY A 80 -4.07 -6.64 6.82
N GLU A 81 -5.21 -6.58 7.49
CA GLU A 81 -5.79 -7.68 8.26
C GLU A 81 -6.08 -8.91 7.41
N ASP A 82 -6.63 -8.73 6.20
CA ASP A 82 -6.92 -9.82 5.27
C ASP A 82 -5.64 -10.52 4.81
N LEU A 83 -4.55 -9.78 4.64
CA LEU A 83 -3.26 -10.35 4.25
C LEU A 83 -2.64 -11.20 5.37
N GLN A 84 -2.76 -10.78 6.63
CA GLN A 84 -2.29 -11.56 7.78
C GLN A 84 -3.00 -12.91 7.87
N GLU A 85 -4.30 -12.96 7.61
CA GLU A 85 -5.09 -14.20 7.59
C GLU A 85 -4.73 -15.11 6.42
N ALA A 86 -4.41 -14.54 5.24
CA ALA A 86 -4.04 -15.29 4.03
C ALA A 86 -2.66 -15.96 4.10
N GLY A 87 -1.77 -15.48 5.00
CA GLY A 87 -0.44 -16.03 5.25
C GLY A 87 0.65 -15.59 4.26
N PRO A 88 1.89 -16.05 4.46
CA PRO A 88 3.11 -15.46 3.88
C PRO A 88 3.34 -15.73 2.39
N ARG A 89 2.46 -16.44 1.70
CA ARG A 89 2.67 -16.81 0.29
C ARG A 89 2.58 -15.64 -0.68
N HIS A 90 1.95 -14.53 -0.27
CA HIS A 90 1.57 -13.48 -1.19
C HIS A 90 2.50 -12.26 -1.16
N SER A 91 3.01 -11.87 0.01
CA SER A 91 3.98 -10.78 0.14
C SER A 91 4.72 -10.89 1.47
N LEU A 92 6.03 -11.08 1.42
CA LEU A 92 6.90 -11.10 2.60
C LEU A 92 7.18 -9.69 3.13
N HIS A 93 7.30 -8.69 2.24
CA HIS A 93 7.57 -7.31 2.62
C HIS A 93 6.38 -6.67 3.34
N ALA A 94 5.18 -6.80 2.77
CA ALA A 94 3.97 -6.28 3.41
C ALA A 94 3.72 -6.93 4.78
N LEU A 95 3.96 -8.25 4.92
CA LEU A 95 3.86 -8.92 6.22
C LEU A 95 4.90 -8.41 7.22
N GLY A 96 6.16 -8.25 6.82
CA GLY A 96 7.20 -7.68 7.68
C GLY A 96 6.87 -6.26 8.13
N LEU A 97 6.28 -5.45 7.24
CA LEU A 97 5.77 -4.14 7.62
C LEU A 97 4.63 -4.24 8.63
N LEU A 98 3.66 -5.14 8.43
CA LEU A 98 2.53 -5.33 9.36
C LEU A 98 3.00 -5.79 10.74
N GLU A 99 4.00 -6.69 10.81
CA GLU A 99 4.66 -7.07 12.06
C GLU A 99 5.34 -5.88 12.73
N THR A 100 5.94 -4.97 11.94
CA THR A 100 6.55 -3.75 12.46
C THR A 100 5.52 -2.83 13.14
N LEU A 101 4.25 -2.84 12.71
CA LEU A 101 3.18 -2.07 13.36
C LEU A 101 2.90 -2.53 14.79
N GLU A 102 3.27 -3.75 15.16
CA GLU A 102 3.07 -4.24 16.53
C GLU A 102 3.94 -3.49 17.54
N PHE A 103 5.03 -2.87 17.11
CA PHE A 103 5.86 -2.00 17.93
C PHE A 103 5.25 -0.62 18.17
N LEU A 104 4.22 -0.24 17.39
CA LEU A 104 3.51 1.01 17.59
C LEU A 104 2.47 0.88 18.71
N ASP A 105 2.30 1.97 19.47
CA ASP A 105 1.19 2.08 20.43
C ASP A 105 -0.15 1.93 19.67
N ALA A 106 -1.07 1.15 20.21
CA ALA A 106 -2.34 0.81 19.55
C ALA A 106 -3.14 2.05 19.06
N LYS A 107 -3.01 3.19 19.78
CA LYS A 107 -3.67 4.46 19.40
C LYS A 107 -3.02 5.15 18.19
N HIS A 108 -1.80 4.76 17.82
CA HIS A 108 -1.04 5.36 16.72
C HIS A 108 -0.90 4.41 15.53
N ARG A 109 -1.56 3.25 15.57
CA ARG A 109 -1.57 2.31 14.44
C ARG A 109 -2.54 2.80 13.37
N PRO A 110 -2.05 3.05 12.15
CA PRO A 110 -2.92 3.42 11.04
C PRO A 110 -3.74 2.22 10.55
N GLU A 111 -4.86 2.50 9.90
CA GLU A 111 -5.54 1.52 9.05
C GLU A 111 -4.67 1.28 7.81
N VAL A 112 -4.24 0.02 7.58
CA VAL A 112 -3.35 -0.33 6.47
C VAL A 112 -4.13 -0.98 5.34
N HIS A 113 -3.91 -0.46 4.14
CA HIS A 113 -4.39 -0.99 2.88
C HIS A 113 -3.21 -1.38 2.00
N ILE A 114 -3.37 -2.39 1.17
CA ILE A 114 -2.31 -2.93 0.33
C ILE A 114 -2.76 -2.92 -1.12
N LEU A 115 -1.94 -2.32 -1.98
CA LEU A 115 -2.02 -2.41 -3.42
C LEU A 115 -0.88 -3.30 -3.89
N GLY A 116 -1.18 -4.56 -4.14
CA GLY A 116 -0.25 -5.54 -4.65
C GLY A 116 -0.17 -5.53 -6.17
N VAL A 117 1.00 -5.84 -6.70
CA VAL A 117 1.24 -5.99 -8.14
C VAL A 117 1.87 -7.35 -8.39
N GLN A 118 1.24 -8.16 -9.24
CA GLN A 118 1.78 -9.48 -9.61
C GLN A 118 3.13 -9.33 -10.31
N PRO A 119 4.22 -9.88 -9.76
CA PRO A 119 5.51 -9.87 -10.41
C PRO A 119 5.56 -10.86 -11.58
N GLY A 120 6.39 -10.59 -12.59
CA GLY A 120 6.74 -11.51 -13.65
C GLY A 120 8.13 -12.10 -13.45
N SER A 121 9.03 -11.34 -12.81
CA SER A 121 10.40 -11.75 -12.51
C SER A 121 10.86 -11.15 -11.18
N VAL A 122 11.55 -11.95 -10.37
CA VAL A 122 12.24 -11.53 -9.14
C VAL A 122 13.74 -11.87 -9.20
N GLU A 123 14.27 -11.98 -10.41
CA GLU A 123 15.69 -12.18 -10.64
C GLU A 123 16.49 -10.91 -10.36
N CYS A 124 17.80 -11.07 -10.15
CA CYS A 124 18.69 -9.95 -9.91
C CYS A 124 18.76 -9.04 -11.16
N ALA A 125 18.05 -7.93 -11.12
CA ALA A 125 18.01 -6.91 -12.16
C ALA A 125 17.52 -5.58 -11.58
N LEU A 126 18.03 -4.46 -12.13
CA LEU A 126 17.67 -3.10 -11.67
C LEU A 126 16.44 -2.53 -12.39
N HIS A 127 15.84 -3.28 -13.29
CA HIS A 127 14.68 -2.84 -14.08
C HIS A 127 13.50 -3.78 -13.90
N LEU A 128 12.32 -3.24 -14.01
CA LEU A 128 11.09 -4.02 -14.03
C LEU A 128 10.97 -4.85 -15.32
N SER A 129 10.31 -6.00 -15.25
CA SER A 129 9.90 -6.74 -16.45
C SER A 129 9.02 -5.87 -17.35
N SER A 130 8.94 -6.20 -18.63
CA SER A 130 8.17 -5.41 -19.60
C SER A 130 6.68 -5.35 -19.24
N GLU A 131 6.14 -6.39 -18.66
CA GLU A 131 4.74 -6.50 -18.24
C GLU A 131 4.45 -5.58 -17.05
N VAL A 132 5.28 -5.63 -16.03
CA VAL A 132 5.12 -4.80 -14.82
C VAL A 132 5.43 -3.33 -15.11
N ALA A 133 6.44 -3.06 -15.95
CA ALA A 133 6.74 -1.69 -16.40
C ALA A 133 5.55 -1.07 -17.14
N ARG A 134 4.85 -1.83 -17.99
CA ARG A 134 3.62 -1.37 -18.66
C ARG A 134 2.44 -1.16 -17.71
N ALA A 135 2.38 -1.91 -16.62
CA ALA A 135 1.34 -1.77 -15.60
C ALA A 135 1.57 -0.57 -14.65
N LEU A 136 2.81 -0.07 -14.56
CA LEU A 136 3.18 0.97 -13.59
C LEU A 136 2.31 2.23 -13.63
N PRO A 137 1.92 2.80 -14.79
CA PRO A 137 0.98 3.92 -14.84
C PRO A 137 -0.38 3.59 -14.21
N GLN A 138 -0.86 2.35 -14.39
CA GLN A 138 -2.11 1.88 -13.79
C GLN A 138 -1.99 1.71 -12.28
N VAL A 139 -0.84 1.25 -11.78
CA VAL A 139 -0.54 1.19 -10.34
C VAL A 139 -0.63 2.57 -9.71
N VAL A 140 0.02 3.56 -10.33
CA VAL A 140 0.00 4.96 -9.88
C VAL A 140 -1.42 5.53 -9.89
N HIS A 141 -2.19 5.25 -10.95
CA HIS A 141 -3.59 5.68 -11.06
C HIS A 141 -4.45 5.05 -9.96
N ALA A 142 -4.33 3.74 -9.74
CA ALA A 142 -5.07 3.02 -8.69
C ALA A 142 -4.73 3.56 -7.30
N ALA A 143 -3.46 3.79 -7.01
CA ALA A 143 -3.03 4.38 -5.74
C ALA A 143 -3.68 5.74 -5.48
N ARG A 144 -3.73 6.63 -6.48
CA ARG A 144 -4.41 7.93 -6.39
C ARG A 144 -5.92 7.76 -6.12
N GLY A 145 -6.56 6.80 -6.79
CA GLY A 145 -7.98 6.49 -6.60
C GLY A 145 -8.27 6.03 -5.18
N ILE A 146 -7.46 5.11 -4.63
CA ILE A 146 -7.60 4.60 -3.27
C ILE A 146 -7.46 5.74 -2.24
N ILE A 147 -6.43 6.58 -2.39
CA ILE A 147 -6.24 7.74 -1.50
C ILE A 147 -7.43 8.70 -1.57
N ALA A 148 -7.99 8.95 -2.75
CA ALA A 148 -9.17 9.80 -2.89
C ALA A 148 -10.39 9.21 -2.15
N GLU A 149 -10.50 7.89 -2.09
CA GLU A 149 -11.56 7.22 -1.34
C GLU A 149 -11.37 7.29 0.18
N PHE A 150 -10.13 7.34 0.66
CA PHE A 150 -9.85 7.51 2.10
C PHE A 150 -10.47 8.78 2.68
N GLY A 151 -10.60 9.84 1.88
CA GLY A 151 -11.19 11.11 2.29
C GLY A 151 -12.71 11.16 2.21
N ARG A 152 -13.38 10.12 1.69
CA ARG A 152 -14.84 10.07 1.64
C ARG A 152 -15.40 9.61 2.99
N PRO A 153 -16.46 10.24 3.49
CA PRO A 153 -17.13 9.74 4.70
C PRO A 153 -17.69 8.35 4.43
N ASP A 154 -17.49 7.46 5.40
CA ASP A 154 -17.93 6.06 5.34
C ASP A 154 -19.46 6.01 5.19
N GLN A 155 -19.96 5.65 4.01
CA GLN A 155 -21.39 5.54 3.74
C GLN A 155 -22.04 4.28 4.35
N THR A 156 -21.24 3.40 5.00
CA THR A 156 -21.73 2.18 5.64
C THR A 156 -22.42 2.42 6.98
N ALA A 157 -22.26 3.59 7.60
CA ALA A 157 -22.91 3.92 8.88
C ALA A 157 -24.39 4.30 8.77
N GLN A 158 -24.96 4.41 7.57
CA GLN A 158 -26.37 4.80 7.36
C GLN A 158 -27.34 3.68 6.99
N ARG A 159 -26.90 2.41 7.06
CA ARG A 159 -27.83 1.26 6.87
C ARG A 159 -28.24 0.62 8.21
N GLY A 160 -28.63 1.41 9.16
CA GLY A 160 -29.14 0.94 10.43
C GLY A 160 -30.15 1.89 11.02
N ASP A 161 -31.34 1.99 10.43
CA ASP A 161 -32.63 2.19 11.10
C ASP A 161 -33.73 2.39 10.04
N MET A 162 -34.29 1.30 9.56
CA MET A 162 -35.66 1.33 9.07
C MET A 162 -36.54 0.80 10.20
N PRO A 163 -37.41 1.62 10.79
CA PRO A 163 -38.41 1.13 11.74
C PRO A 163 -39.40 0.23 10.99
N CYS A 164 -39.62 -0.97 11.53
CA CYS A 164 -40.73 -1.81 11.13
C CYS A 164 -42.02 -1.04 11.37
N ALA A 165 -42.68 -0.63 10.28
CA ALA A 165 -44.06 -0.20 10.36
C ALA A 165 -44.92 -1.44 10.54
N GLY A 166 -45.75 -1.43 11.58
CA GLY A 166 -46.75 -2.42 11.95
C GLY A 166 -47.92 -2.54 10.97
#